data_64bc2e44dec1e50e8b15a00bbb99d12a
#
_entry.id   64bc2e44dec1e50e8b15a00bbb99d12a
#
_cell.length_a   1.000
_cell.length_b   1.000
_cell.length_c   1.000
_cell.angle_alpha   90.00
_cell.angle_beta   90.00
_cell.angle_gamma   90.00
#
_symmetry.space_group_name_H-M   'P 1'
#
loop_
_entity.id
_entity.type
_entity.pdbx_description
1 polymer ?
#
loop_
_entity_poly.entity_id
_entity_poly.type
_entity_poly.pdbx_seq_one_letter_code
_entity_poly.pdbx_strand_id
1 'polypeptide(L)'
;SWAEVIGANLIYIGAVAEDSSGYPDCRPEFYEAFNHVIDIGTKPKTKIQIATPVIHLRKCEIVKRGVELSAPLQLSWSCYKSEDLACGECDSCVLRLRGFREAGLTDPIPYGIVSEPRTAVSV
;
A
#
# COMPACT_ATOMS: atom_id res chain seq x y z
N SER A 1 18.39 -11.13 -0.09
CA SER A 1 19.67 -11.47 -0.80
C SER A 1 20.09 -10.43 -1.82
N TRP A 2 19.17 -9.85 -2.63
CA TRP A 2 19.55 -8.80 -3.59
C TRP A 2 20.11 -7.55 -2.90
N ALA A 3 19.50 -7.11 -1.80
CA ALA A 3 20.00 -6.01 -0.99
C ALA A 3 21.45 -6.24 -0.52
N GLU A 4 21.77 -7.47 -0.10
CA GLU A 4 23.13 -7.84 0.31
C GLU A 4 24.11 -7.75 -0.87
N VAL A 5 23.71 -8.20 -2.07
CA VAL A 5 24.54 -8.14 -3.28
C VAL A 5 24.90 -6.71 -3.69
N ILE A 6 23.92 -5.80 -3.64
CA ILE A 6 24.12 -4.39 -4.01
C ILE A 6 24.61 -3.49 -2.87
N GLY A 7 24.78 -4.04 -1.66
CA GLY A 7 25.23 -3.28 -0.50
C GLY A 7 24.19 -2.30 0.06
N ALA A 8 22.90 -2.57 -0.15
CA ALA A 8 21.84 -1.74 0.42
C ALA A 8 21.70 -1.99 1.94
N ASN A 9 21.43 -0.92 2.71
CA ASN A 9 21.22 -1.01 4.15
C ASN A 9 19.74 -1.00 4.54
N LEU A 10 18.87 -0.51 3.65
CA LEU A 10 17.44 -0.38 3.88
C LEU A 10 16.63 -0.94 2.70
N ILE A 11 15.53 -1.61 3.02
CA ILE A 11 14.49 -2.02 2.07
C ILE A 11 13.22 -1.34 2.53
N TYR A 12 12.65 -0.46 1.71
CA TYR A 12 11.39 0.21 2.01
C TYR A 12 10.22 -0.59 1.46
N ILE A 13 9.21 -0.83 2.33
CA ILE A 13 7.98 -1.51 1.98
C ILE A 13 6.77 -0.63 2.33
N GLY A 14 5.86 -0.46 1.38
CA GLY A 14 4.63 0.33 1.54
C GLY A 14 3.48 -0.43 2.20
N ALA A 15 3.77 -1.38 3.10
CA ALA A 15 2.73 -2.10 3.81
C ALA A 15 1.93 -1.19 4.73
N VAL A 16 0.64 -1.48 4.87
CA VAL A 16 -0.32 -0.75 5.69
C VAL A 16 -1.06 -1.73 6.60
N ALA A 17 -1.00 -1.53 7.91
CA ALA A 17 -1.63 -2.43 8.88
C ALA A 17 -3.17 -2.49 8.70
N GLU A 18 -3.78 -1.46 8.15
CA GLU A 18 -5.22 -1.43 7.79
C GLU A 18 -5.60 -2.55 6.80
N ASP A 19 -4.65 -3.01 5.97
CA ASP A 19 -4.87 -4.08 5.00
C ASP A 19 -4.68 -5.50 5.61
N SER A 20 -4.27 -5.60 6.87
CA SER A 20 -3.87 -6.87 7.51
C SER A 20 -4.99 -7.92 7.62
N SER A 21 -6.26 -7.52 7.51
CA SER A 21 -7.40 -8.44 7.51
C SER A 21 -7.41 -9.37 6.29
N GLY A 22 -6.92 -8.89 5.14
CA GLY A 22 -6.76 -9.70 3.92
C GLY A 22 -5.32 -10.16 3.67
N TYR A 23 -4.34 -9.45 4.26
CA TYR A 23 -2.91 -9.66 4.04
C TYR A 23 -2.17 -9.74 5.38
N PRO A 24 -2.03 -10.94 5.98
CA PRO A 24 -1.37 -11.11 7.28
C PRO A 24 0.07 -10.59 7.34
N ASP A 25 0.75 -10.54 6.20
CA ASP A 25 2.10 -9.99 6.02
C ASP A 25 2.17 -8.44 6.01
N CYS A 26 1.02 -7.76 6.15
CA CYS A 26 0.97 -6.32 6.38
C CYS A 26 1.01 -5.92 7.87
N ARG A 27 1.15 -6.88 8.80
CA ARG A 27 1.24 -6.59 10.23
C ARG A 27 2.65 -6.18 10.65
N PRO A 28 2.79 -5.26 11.63
CA PRO A 28 4.11 -4.87 12.17
C PRO A 28 4.95 -6.06 12.63
N GLU A 29 4.33 -7.03 13.32
CA GLU A 29 5.00 -8.22 13.86
C GLU A 29 5.63 -9.08 12.77
N PHE A 30 5.07 -9.06 11.56
CA PHE A 30 5.67 -9.77 10.42
C PHE A 30 7.04 -9.16 10.06
N TYR A 31 7.14 -7.83 10.02
CA TYR A 31 8.38 -7.15 9.67
C TYR A 31 9.42 -7.21 10.78
N GLU A 32 9.00 -7.22 12.04
CA GLU A 32 9.88 -7.48 13.19
C GLU A 32 10.52 -8.87 13.09
N ALA A 33 9.70 -9.90 12.86
CA ALA A 33 10.18 -11.27 12.68
C ALA A 33 11.06 -11.38 11.43
N PHE A 34 10.70 -10.74 10.32
CA PHE A 34 11.46 -10.79 9.08
C PHE A 34 12.82 -10.09 9.21
N ASN A 35 12.91 -8.97 9.91
CA ASN A 35 14.17 -8.32 10.24
C ASN A 35 15.09 -9.24 11.05
N HIS A 36 14.53 -10.00 12.00
CA HIS A 36 15.31 -11.01 12.72
C HIS A 36 15.83 -12.12 11.79
N VAL A 37 15.00 -12.58 10.85
CA VAL A 37 15.44 -13.56 9.82
C VAL A 37 16.58 -12.99 8.98
N ILE A 38 16.52 -11.73 8.60
CA ILE A 38 17.60 -11.05 7.85
C ILE A 38 18.88 -11.04 8.68
N ASP A 39 18.81 -10.69 9.96
CA ASP A 39 19.98 -10.60 10.84
C ASP A 39 20.72 -11.95 10.99
N ILE A 40 19.97 -13.04 11.12
CA ILE A 40 20.58 -14.38 11.26
C ILE A 40 20.87 -15.07 9.93
N GLY A 41 20.21 -14.64 8.84
CA GLY A 41 20.29 -15.27 7.51
C GLY A 41 21.27 -14.62 6.54
N THR A 42 21.89 -13.49 6.91
CA THR A 42 22.88 -12.79 6.09
C THR A 42 24.29 -12.92 6.68
N LYS A 43 25.30 -12.44 5.94
CA LYS A 43 26.69 -12.48 6.42
C LYS A 43 26.87 -11.61 7.67
N PRO A 44 27.76 -11.99 8.63
CA PRO A 44 27.90 -11.29 9.92
C PRO A 44 28.16 -9.77 9.83
N LYS A 45 28.73 -9.30 8.71
CA LYS A 45 29.01 -7.88 8.47
C LYS A 45 27.88 -7.15 7.76
N THR A 46 26.88 -7.88 7.25
CA THR A 46 25.74 -7.31 6.53
C THR A 46 24.79 -6.65 7.54
N LYS A 47 24.36 -5.44 7.23
CA LYS A 47 23.37 -4.68 7.99
C LYS A 47 22.29 -4.22 7.04
N ILE A 48 21.16 -4.94 7.03
CA ILE A 48 20.00 -4.65 6.20
C ILE A 48 18.78 -4.60 7.12
N GLN A 49 17.92 -3.61 6.95
CA GLN A 49 16.65 -3.51 7.65
C GLN A 49 15.51 -3.27 6.68
N ILE A 50 14.35 -3.85 6.96
CA ILE A 50 13.10 -3.47 6.32
C ILE A 50 12.51 -2.29 7.10
N ALA A 51 12.24 -1.21 6.38
CA ALA A 51 11.55 -0.03 6.88
C ALA A 51 10.13 0.04 6.31
N THR A 52 9.15 0.24 7.16
CA THR A 52 7.73 0.32 6.82
C THR A 52 7.15 1.68 7.23
N PRO A 53 7.52 2.78 6.54
CA PRO A 53 7.26 4.14 6.99
C PRO A 53 5.77 4.52 7.07
N VAL A 54 4.90 3.77 6.40
CA VAL A 54 3.46 4.05 6.33
C VAL A 54 2.60 3.00 7.04
N ILE A 55 3.21 2.05 7.76
CA ILE A 55 2.49 0.87 8.28
C ILE A 55 1.36 1.23 9.25
N HIS A 56 1.50 2.30 10.01
CA HIS A 56 0.50 2.79 10.97
C HIS A 56 -0.41 3.89 10.43
N LEU A 57 -0.20 4.32 9.17
CA LEU A 57 -1.01 5.36 8.56
C LEU A 57 -2.27 4.76 7.92
N ARG A 58 -3.40 5.50 8.00
CA ARG A 58 -4.59 5.20 7.22
C ARG A 58 -4.36 5.62 5.75
N LYS A 59 -5.10 5.02 4.83
CA LYS A 59 -4.95 5.33 3.40
C LYS A 59 -5.14 6.82 3.07
N CYS A 60 -6.06 7.50 3.74
CA CYS A 60 -6.26 8.95 3.56
C CYS A 60 -5.04 9.77 4.02
N GLU A 61 -4.35 9.35 5.06
CA GLU A 61 -3.12 9.99 5.53
C GLU A 61 -1.96 9.77 4.57
N ILE A 62 -1.88 8.56 3.99
CA ILE A 62 -0.89 8.24 2.95
C ILE A 62 -1.12 9.09 1.70
N VAL A 63 -2.38 9.23 1.26
CA VAL A 63 -2.74 10.09 0.11
C VAL A 63 -2.34 11.54 0.38
N LYS A 64 -2.70 12.11 1.54
CA LYS A 64 -2.33 13.47 1.93
C LYS A 64 -0.80 13.65 1.93
N ARG A 65 -0.10 12.72 2.55
CA ARG A 65 1.36 12.75 2.61
C ARG A 65 2.00 12.62 1.23
N GLY A 66 1.43 11.79 0.35
CA GLY A 66 1.84 11.66 -1.04
C GLY A 66 1.74 12.98 -1.80
N VAL A 67 0.63 13.70 -1.64
CA VAL A 67 0.43 15.02 -2.27
C VAL A 67 1.41 16.04 -1.71
N GLU A 68 1.61 16.11 -0.39
CA GLU A 68 2.59 17.00 0.24
C GLU A 68 4.01 16.79 -0.31
N LEU A 69 4.36 15.53 -0.58
CA LEU A 69 5.67 15.16 -1.13
C LEU A 69 5.72 15.20 -2.66
N SER A 70 4.66 15.64 -3.32
CA SER A 70 4.54 15.63 -4.78
C SER A 70 4.77 14.23 -5.39
N ALA A 71 4.36 13.18 -4.68
CA ALA A 71 4.44 11.82 -5.19
C ALA A 71 3.55 11.66 -6.43
N PRO A 72 4.02 10.96 -7.47
CA PRO A 72 3.27 10.80 -8.72
C PRO A 72 2.14 9.77 -8.57
N LEU A 73 1.10 10.09 -7.80
CA LEU A 73 -0.01 9.19 -7.48
C LEU A 73 -0.74 8.69 -8.73
N GLN A 74 -0.71 9.46 -9.82
CA GLN A 74 -1.27 9.07 -11.13
C GLN A 74 -0.52 7.89 -11.78
N LEU A 75 0.70 7.59 -11.36
CA LEU A 75 1.49 6.44 -11.82
C LEU A 75 1.32 5.21 -10.93
N SER A 76 0.56 5.32 -9.84
CA SER A 76 0.32 4.20 -8.92
C SER A 76 -0.90 3.39 -9.38
N TRP A 77 -0.85 2.08 -9.24
CA TRP A 77 -1.94 1.18 -9.62
C TRP A 77 -2.24 0.18 -8.50
N SER A 78 -3.52 -0.13 -8.30
CA SER A 78 -3.95 -1.07 -7.26
C SER A 78 -5.06 -2.04 -7.70
N CYS A 79 -5.65 -1.84 -8.88
CA CYS A 79 -6.72 -2.72 -9.35
C CYS A 79 -6.20 -4.12 -9.68
N TYR A 80 -6.84 -5.16 -9.12
CA TYR A 80 -6.51 -6.56 -9.42
C TYR A 80 -7.28 -7.16 -10.60
N LYS A 81 -8.31 -6.47 -11.12
CA LYS A 81 -9.18 -6.98 -12.16
C LYS A 81 -8.88 -6.44 -13.55
N SER A 82 -8.20 -5.30 -13.65
CA SER A 82 -7.96 -4.59 -14.91
C SER A 82 -6.64 -3.85 -14.88
N GLU A 83 -6.01 -3.67 -16.04
CA GLU A 83 -4.72 -3.01 -16.22
C GLU A 83 -4.84 -1.61 -16.83
N ASP A 84 -5.90 -1.33 -17.60
CA ASP A 84 -6.08 -0.05 -18.32
C ASP A 84 -7.00 0.93 -17.58
N LEU A 85 -8.18 0.45 -17.18
CA LEU A 85 -9.18 1.20 -16.42
C LEU A 85 -9.46 0.48 -15.11
N ALA A 86 -9.24 1.13 -13.98
CA ALA A 86 -9.50 0.51 -12.68
C ALA A 86 -10.99 0.16 -12.55
N CYS A 87 -11.32 -1.02 -12.05
CA CYS A 87 -12.72 -1.49 -12.02
C CYS A 87 -13.60 -0.73 -11.02
N GLY A 88 -13.02 -0.06 -10.01
CA GLY A 88 -13.76 0.69 -9.00
C GLY A 88 -14.48 -0.17 -7.95
N GLU A 89 -14.55 -1.49 -8.11
CA GLU A 89 -15.38 -2.39 -7.30
C GLU A 89 -14.62 -3.50 -6.54
N CYS A 90 -13.38 -3.84 -6.93
CA CYS A 90 -12.59 -4.78 -6.15
C CYS A 90 -12.15 -4.14 -4.81
N ASP A 91 -11.84 -4.96 -3.82
CA ASP A 91 -11.48 -4.49 -2.48
C ASP A 91 -10.39 -3.42 -2.51
N SER A 92 -9.36 -3.62 -3.34
CA SER A 92 -8.27 -2.67 -3.49
C SER A 92 -8.72 -1.32 -4.09
N CYS A 93 -9.62 -1.33 -5.10
CA CYS A 93 -10.21 -0.10 -5.64
C CYS A 93 -11.11 0.60 -4.62
N VAL A 94 -11.94 -0.14 -3.90
CA VAL A 94 -12.82 0.41 -2.86
C VAL A 94 -12.02 1.09 -1.76
N LEU A 95 -10.97 0.44 -1.27
CA LEU A 95 -10.07 1.00 -0.26
C LEU A 95 -9.33 2.23 -0.77
N ARG A 96 -8.86 2.20 -2.01
CA ARG A 96 -8.17 3.32 -2.65
C ARG A 96 -9.10 4.54 -2.81
N LEU A 97 -10.28 4.36 -3.40
CA LEU A 97 -11.28 5.41 -3.58
C LEU A 97 -11.72 6.00 -2.24
N ARG A 98 -11.90 5.16 -1.21
CA ARG A 98 -12.18 5.62 0.15
C ARG A 98 -11.06 6.51 0.67
N GLY A 99 -9.81 6.11 0.50
CA GLY A 99 -8.63 6.88 0.93
C GLY A 99 -8.57 8.26 0.29
N PHE A 100 -8.79 8.37 -1.01
CA PHE A 100 -8.84 9.66 -1.72
C PHE A 100 -10.02 10.52 -1.26
N ARG A 101 -11.22 9.93 -1.15
CA ARG A 101 -12.43 10.65 -0.69
C ARG A 101 -12.26 11.20 0.73
N GLU A 102 -11.76 10.39 1.67
CA GLU A 102 -11.50 10.83 3.05
C GLU A 102 -10.36 11.86 3.15
N ALA A 103 -9.46 11.89 2.18
CA ALA A 103 -8.44 12.92 2.04
C ALA A 103 -9.01 14.25 1.49
N GLY A 104 -10.24 14.25 0.96
CA GLY A 104 -10.84 15.39 0.27
C GLY A 104 -10.30 15.60 -1.14
N LEU A 105 -9.81 14.54 -1.78
CA LEU A 105 -9.15 14.56 -3.08
C LEU A 105 -9.82 13.60 -4.07
N THR A 106 -9.64 13.86 -5.36
CA THR A 106 -10.04 12.95 -6.43
C THR A 106 -8.86 12.06 -6.80
N ASP A 107 -9.12 10.76 -6.98
CA ASP A 107 -8.10 9.83 -7.45
C ASP A 107 -7.72 10.16 -8.90
N PRO A 108 -6.44 10.35 -9.23
CA PRO A 108 -6.00 10.75 -10.55
C PRO A 108 -5.96 9.62 -11.60
N ILE A 109 -6.17 8.35 -11.22
CA ILE A 109 -6.16 7.26 -12.18
C ILE A 109 -7.52 7.10 -12.88
N PRO A 110 -7.55 6.55 -14.12
CA PRO A 110 -8.80 6.33 -14.82
C PRO A 110 -9.56 5.12 -14.26
N TYR A 111 -10.88 5.28 -14.15
CA TYR A 111 -11.80 4.20 -13.78
C TYR A 111 -12.73 3.85 -14.95
N GLY A 112 -13.06 2.57 -15.08
CA GLY A 112 -14.17 2.13 -15.91
C GLY A 112 -15.50 2.70 -15.37
N ILE A 113 -16.59 2.56 -16.13
CA ILE A 113 -17.92 3.02 -15.68
C ILE A 113 -18.28 2.26 -14.41
N VAL A 114 -18.10 2.92 -13.26
CA VAL A 114 -18.64 2.41 -11.99
C VAL A 114 -20.14 2.64 -12.07
N SER A 115 -20.92 1.55 -12.22
CA SER A 115 -22.38 1.65 -12.00
C SER A 115 -22.58 2.22 -10.60
N GLU A 116 -23.32 3.32 -10.50
CA GLU A 116 -23.62 3.94 -9.19
C GLU A 116 -24.04 2.88 -8.18
N PRO A 117 -23.59 2.97 -6.91
CA PRO A 117 -24.03 2.03 -5.89
C PRO A 117 -25.57 2.10 -5.84
N ARG A 118 -26.21 0.96 -6.08
CA ARG A 118 -27.66 0.83 -5.92
C ARG A 118 -27.98 1.32 -4.51
N THR A 119 -28.59 2.49 -4.41
CA THR A 119 -29.22 2.96 -3.20
C THR A 119 -30.17 1.85 -2.74
N ALA A 120 -29.90 1.29 -1.56
CA ALA A 120 -30.77 0.32 -0.93
C ALA A 120 -32.15 0.96 -0.81
N VAL A 121 -33.08 0.48 -1.63
CA VAL A 121 -34.50 0.81 -1.49
C VAL A 121 -34.94 0.16 -0.18
N SER A 122 -35.14 1.00 0.84
CA SER A 122 -35.81 0.58 2.07
C SER A 122 -37.23 0.18 1.72
N VAL A 123 -37.58 -1.06 2.02
CA VAL A 123 -38.97 -1.54 2.14
C VAL A 123 -39.28 -1.67 3.62
#